data_211bb06e7d2284e66350498243217c9b
#
_entry.id   211bb06e7d2284e66350498243217c9b
#
_cell.length_a   1.000
_cell.length_b   1.000
_cell.length_c   1.000
_cell.angle_alpha   90.00
_cell.angle_beta   90.00
_cell.angle_gamma   90.00
#
_symmetry.space_group_name_H-M   'P 1'
#
loop_
_entity.id
_entity.type
_entity.pdbx_description
1 polymer ?
#
loop_
_entity_poly.entity_id
_entity_poly.type
_entity_poly.pdbx_seq_one_letter_code
_entity_poly.pdbx_strand_id
1 'polypeptide(L)'
;MDRFGGLQVGMEILEQLAKEIVIPDLNGSESLKFLKIDYVKYNFSNIKINAFSFPNTSLAFVPGVGIRALSNHGTANISTNWDVKAPLFQDSGAADLFLSGIYFTGIIVFTRNDFGHPALELQDCHVQVSHARVSFSGGLSVLYNSFAEPMEKPILKNLNEMLCPIAISQVEEFNVNISALEVLTKIDNYTVLDCSLISPPEVTENHLDFHLKGAFYPLESLVDPPFTPAPFELPESRDSMLYIGVSEYFFKSASFAHFVSGALGTVLSTREISNYFNQNAQGIGSVLSKIAEIYILSQPFMLQIMATGPPVVNLHPNNFSLELPAAVIMLTQPENSTIQPIVSMDFVASTSVGLAILGQKLICSLSLNRFRLSLPENSPRDIKVVRFENILSSILHFGVLPLANTKLQQGFPLPNPYNISFVNSDIEVLEGFLLISTDVAHETSSKQQPNLHSWGHLNMVHGPRKKQPIH
;
A
#
# COMPACT_ATOMS: atom_id res chain seq x y z
N MET A 1 -6.11 24.19 0.08
CA MET A 1 -6.84 23.24 0.95
C MET A 1 -5.85 22.69 1.94
N ASP A 2 -6.20 22.56 3.17
CA ASP A 2 -5.31 22.81 4.30
C ASP A 2 -4.27 21.71 4.58
N ARG A 3 -3.02 22.12 4.84
CA ARG A 3 -1.97 21.33 5.52
C ARG A 3 -2.45 20.69 6.85
N PHE A 4 -3.65 21.05 7.30
CA PHE A 4 -4.30 20.53 8.50
C PHE A 4 -4.94 19.14 8.33
N GLY A 5 -5.34 18.73 7.12
CA GLY A 5 -6.00 17.44 6.92
C GLY A 5 -5.12 16.23 7.20
N GLY A 6 -3.88 16.21 6.71
CA GLY A 6 -2.92 15.13 6.98
C GLY A 6 -2.52 15.06 8.45
N LEU A 7 -2.43 16.22 9.10
CA LEU A 7 -2.14 16.34 10.54
C LEU A 7 -3.30 15.83 11.39
N GLN A 8 -4.53 16.11 10.96
CA GLN A 8 -5.74 15.62 11.63
C GLN A 8 -5.87 14.11 11.52
N VAL A 9 -5.65 13.53 10.34
CA VAL A 9 -5.60 12.06 10.14
C VAL A 9 -4.52 11.42 11.02
N GLY A 10 -3.31 12.00 11.05
CA GLY A 10 -2.23 11.54 11.91
C GLY A 10 -2.60 11.59 13.40
N MET A 11 -3.31 12.63 13.84
CA MET A 11 -3.78 12.77 15.22
C MET A 11 -4.86 11.75 15.57
N GLU A 12 -5.81 11.50 14.68
CA GLU A 12 -6.85 10.47 14.89
C GLU A 12 -6.24 9.07 15.03
N ILE A 13 -5.21 8.75 14.22
CA ILE A 13 -4.46 7.51 14.34
C ILE A 13 -3.72 7.45 15.68
N LEU A 14 -3.04 8.52 16.09
CA LEU A 14 -2.33 8.58 17.37
C LEU A 14 -3.27 8.45 18.57
N GLU A 15 -4.45 9.09 18.54
CA GLU A 15 -5.45 8.95 19.60
C GLU A 15 -6.02 7.52 19.68
N GLN A 16 -6.15 6.83 18.54
CA GLN A 16 -6.58 5.44 18.52
C GLN A 16 -5.51 4.51 19.07
N LEU A 17 -4.26 4.67 18.65
CA LEU A 17 -3.12 3.91 19.15
C LEU A 17 -2.92 4.14 20.65
N ALA A 18 -3.10 5.37 21.14
CA ALA A 18 -2.96 5.70 22.57
C ALA A 18 -3.96 4.93 23.46
N LYS A 19 -5.14 4.56 22.95
CA LYS A 19 -6.12 3.75 23.69
C LYS A 19 -5.72 2.27 23.83
N GLU A 20 -4.86 1.80 22.94
CA GLU A 20 -4.35 0.43 22.91
C GLU A 20 -3.05 0.27 23.75
N ILE A 21 -2.52 1.38 24.30
CA ILE A 21 -1.30 1.35 25.10
C ILE A 21 -1.51 0.49 26.34
N VAL A 22 -0.71 -0.54 26.48
CA VAL A 22 -0.63 -1.37 27.69
C VAL A 22 0.37 -0.73 28.64
N ILE A 23 -0.13 -0.14 29.73
CA ILE A 23 0.71 0.40 30.79
C ILE A 23 1.06 -0.77 31.73
N PRO A 24 2.35 -1.06 31.97
CA PRO A 24 2.75 -2.12 32.87
C PRO A 24 2.39 -1.78 34.33
N ASP A 25 2.26 -2.81 35.16
CA ASP A 25 2.01 -2.66 36.59
C ASP A 25 3.07 -1.78 37.24
N LEU A 26 2.63 -0.81 38.06
CA LEU A 26 3.49 0.11 38.77
C LEU A 26 3.65 -0.35 40.21
N ASN A 27 4.84 -0.76 40.56
CA ASN A 27 5.19 -1.20 41.92
C ASN A 27 6.10 -0.17 42.59
N GLY A 28 5.88 0.05 43.87
CA GLY A 28 6.74 0.92 44.64
C GLY A 28 6.71 0.65 46.16
N SER A 29 7.57 1.34 46.84
CA SER A 29 7.55 1.35 48.32
C SER A 29 7.90 2.74 48.81
N GLU A 30 7.09 3.23 49.74
CA GLU A 30 7.24 4.57 50.33
C GLU A 30 7.13 4.52 51.86
N SER A 31 7.75 5.47 52.53
CA SER A 31 7.59 5.67 53.95
C SER A 31 6.54 6.77 54.22
N LEU A 32 5.46 6.41 54.86
CA LEU A 32 4.39 7.35 55.23
C LEU A 32 4.70 7.95 56.62
N LYS A 33 5.69 8.84 56.69
CA LYS A 33 6.19 9.46 57.97
C LYS A 33 5.10 10.13 58.78
N PHE A 34 4.05 10.67 58.12
CA PHE A 34 2.93 11.33 58.78
C PHE A 34 2.02 10.35 59.55
N LEU A 35 2.01 9.04 59.13
CA LEU A 35 1.31 7.96 59.84
C LEU A 35 2.24 7.15 60.75
N LYS A 36 3.53 7.53 60.88
CA LYS A 36 4.58 6.74 61.57
C LYS A 36 4.69 5.30 61.01
N ILE A 37 4.46 5.14 59.72
CA ILE A 37 4.62 3.86 59.02
C ILE A 37 5.91 3.96 58.22
N ASP A 38 6.91 3.21 58.60
CA ASP A 38 8.25 3.27 58.00
C ASP A 38 8.32 2.65 56.62
N TYR A 39 7.34 1.79 56.29
CA TYR A 39 7.38 1.02 55.06
C TYR A 39 5.98 0.60 54.58
N VAL A 40 5.59 1.07 53.40
CA VAL A 40 4.36 0.69 52.68
C VAL A 40 4.73 0.29 51.26
N LYS A 41 4.41 -0.95 50.88
CA LYS A 41 4.47 -1.36 49.49
C LYS A 41 3.14 -1.07 48.81
N TYR A 42 3.19 -0.56 47.60
CA TYR A 42 2.01 -0.39 46.77
C TYR A 42 2.22 -1.03 45.40
N ASN A 43 1.12 -1.48 44.81
CA ASN A 43 1.06 -1.98 43.46
C ASN A 43 -0.18 -1.40 42.77
N PHE A 44 0.00 -0.79 41.61
CA PHE A 44 -1.07 -0.42 40.70
C PHE A 44 -1.06 -1.41 39.52
N SER A 45 -2.16 -2.09 39.30
CA SER A 45 -2.30 -3.10 38.27
C SER A 45 -3.53 -2.86 37.40
N ASN A 46 -3.59 -3.53 36.25
CA ASN A 46 -4.70 -3.38 35.30
C ASN A 46 -4.96 -1.92 34.93
N ILE A 47 -3.89 -1.20 34.62
CA ILE A 47 -3.91 0.23 34.31
C ILE A 47 -4.52 0.42 32.93
N LYS A 48 -5.62 1.18 32.83
CA LYS A 48 -6.34 1.44 31.58
C LYS A 48 -6.55 2.93 31.37
N ILE A 49 -6.22 3.41 30.18
CA ILE A 49 -6.52 4.77 29.74
C ILE A 49 -7.97 4.79 29.25
N ASN A 50 -8.87 5.42 30.02
CA ASN A 50 -10.29 5.54 29.68
C ASN A 50 -10.57 6.70 28.72
N ALA A 51 -9.86 7.80 28.91
CA ALA A 51 -9.94 8.99 28.07
C ALA A 51 -8.58 9.69 28.03
N PHE A 52 -8.28 10.25 26.88
CA PHE A 52 -7.04 10.94 26.61
C PHE A 52 -7.32 12.07 25.62
N SER A 53 -6.75 13.24 25.85
CA SER A 53 -6.94 14.38 24.96
C SER A 53 -5.71 15.28 24.98
N PHE A 54 -5.26 15.66 23.77
CA PHE A 54 -4.22 16.62 23.53
C PHE A 54 -4.73 17.78 22.66
N PRO A 55 -5.44 18.75 23.24
CA PRO A 55 -6.15 19.78 22.48
C PRO A 55 -5.25 20.70 21.66
N ASN A 56 -4.00 20.86 22.06
CA ASN A 56 -3.02 21.76 21.45
C ASN A 56 -1.79 20.99 20.99
N THR A 57 -1.96 20.12 20.00
CA THR A 57 -0.84 19.39 19.41
C THR A 57 -0.38 20.07 18.12
N SER A 58 0.92 20.19 17.96
CA SER A 58 1.59 20.64 16.74
C SER A 58 2.62 19.61 16.31
N LEU A 59 2.69 19.38 14.99
CA LEU A 59 3.73 18.61 14.35
C LEU A 59 4.55 19.55 13.47
N ALA A 60 5.86 19.40 13.48
CA ALA A 60 6.77 20.18 12.66
C ALA A 60 7.86 19.29 12.09
N PHE A 61 8.13 19.42 10.81
CA PHE A 61 9.27 18.77 10.18
C PHE A 61 10.57 19.37 10.73
N VAL A 62 11.53 18.51 11.06
CA VAL A 62 12.90 18.86 11.41
C VAL A 62 13.79 18.29 10.30
N PRO A 63 14.21 19.11 9.31
CA PRO A 63 14.91 18.63 8.13
C PRO A 63 16.15 17.79 8.47
N GLY A 64 16.29 16.64 7.80
CA GLY A 64 17.39 15.70 8.03
C GLY A 64 17.33 14.93 9.34
N VAL A 65 16.28 15.11 10.17
CA VAL A 65 16.17 14.44 11.47
C VAL A 65 14.87 13.66 11.59
N GLY A 66 13.70 14.35 11.57
CA GLY A 66 12.44 13.69 11.84
C GLY A 66 11.26 14.64 11.96
N ILE A 67 10.20 14.22 12.61
CA ILE A 67 9.02 15.03 12.90
C ILE A 67 8.97 15.32 14.40
N ARG A 68 9.04 16.60 14.76
CA ARG A 68 8.83 17.03 16.15
C ARG A 68 7.36 17.09 16.46
N ALA A 69 6.94 16.35 17.48
CA ALA A 69 5.63 16.45 18.09
C ALA A 69 5.71 17.28 19.36
N LEU A 70 4.79 18.22 19.51
CA LEU A 70 4.66 19.06 20.70
C LEU A 70 3.18 19.10 21.08
N SER A 71 2.88 18.84 22.34
CA SER A 71 1.53 18.96 22.87
C SER A 71 1.52 19.66 24.22
N ASN A 72 0.52 20.51 24.41
CA ASN A 72 0.32 21.27 25.64
C ASN A 72 -1.10 21.07 26.18
N HIS A 73 -1.25 21.21 27.51
CA HIS A 73 -2.54 21.13 28.19
C HIS A 73 -3.27 19.81 28.00
N GLY A 74 -2.53 18.71 27.77
CA GLY A 74 -3.11 17.39 27.69
C GLY A 74 -3.81 16.96 28.97
N THR A 75 -4.80 16.07 28.83
CA THR A 75 -5.52 15.45 29.95
C THR A 75 -5.60 13.95 29.73
N ALA A 76 -5.57 13.18 30.81
CA ALA A 76 -5.83 11.74 30.76
C ALA A 76 -6.68 11.30 31.95
N ASN A 77 -7.58 10.36 31.71
CA ASN A 77 -8.35 9.68 32.75
C ASN A 77 -8.00 8.19 32.72
N ILE A 78 -7.47 7.70 33.84
CA ILE A 78 -6.90 6.37 33.96
C ILE A 78 -7.61 5.64 35.11
N SER A 79 -8.06 4.41 34.87
CA SER A 79 -8.54 3.51 35.93
C SER A 79 -7.49 2.43 36.21
N THR A 80 -7.36 2.06 37.47
CA THR A 80 -6.40 1.04 37.92
C THR A 80 -6.90 0.33 39.15
N ASN A 81 -6.41 -0.88 39.37
CA ASN A 81 -6.54 -1.56 40.64
C ASN A 81 -5.34 -1.21 41.51
N TRP A 82 -5.56 -1.04 42.81
CA TRP A 82 -4.50 -0.81 43.75
C TRP A 82 -4.46 -1.87 44.83
N ASP A 83 -3.26 -2.22 45.28
CA ASP A 83 -2.96 -3.07 46.45
C ASP A 83 -1.90 -2.39 47.29
N VAL A 84 -2.16 -2.30 48.57
CA VAL A 84 -1.25 -1.68 49.55
C VAL A 84 -0.97 -2.67 50.65
N LYS A 85 0.30 -2.84 50.97
CA LYS A 85 0.78 -3.75 52.00
C LYS A 85 1.75 -3.07 52.94
N ALA A 86 1.39 -3.03 54.22
CA ALA A 86 2.21 -2.52 55.33
C ALA A 86 2.38 -3.61 56.40
N PRO A 87 3.31 -3.45 57.36
CA PRO A 87 3.58 -4.47 58.40
C PRO A 87 2.35 -4.90 59.21
N LEU A 88 1.36 -4.00 59.34
CA LEU A 88 0.18 -4.24 60.19
C LEU A 88 -1.14 -4.35 59.42
N PHE A 89 -1.15 -4.09 58.12
CA PHE A 89 -2.37 -4.16 57.33
C PHE A 89 -2.07 -4.39 55.84
N GLN A 90 -3.06 -4.98 55.18
CA GLN A 90 -3.12 -5.10 53.72
C GLN A 90 -4.51 -4.67 53.29
N ASP A 91 -4.60 -3.90 52.20
CA ASP A 91 -5.84 -3.43 51.65
C ASP A 91 -5.76 -3.28 50.14
N SER A 92 -6.90 -3.32 49.42
CA SER A 92 -6.96 -3.25 47.97
C SER A 92 -8.29 -2.65 47.50
N GLY A 93 -8.29 -2.18 46.28
CA GLY A 93 -9.48 -1.62 45.66
C GLY A 93 -9.23 -1.15 44.24
N ALA A 94 -10.08 -0.23 43.79
CA ALA A 94 -9.89 0.45 42.50
C ALA A 94 -9.60 1.93 42.73
N ALA A 95 -8.92 2.56 41.79
CA ALA A 95 -8.65 3.98 41.78
C ALA A 95 -8.82 4.57 40.39
N ASP A 96 -9.33 5.81 40.37
CA ASP A 96 -9.34 6.65 39.19
C ASP A 96 -8.31 7.76 39.35
N LEU A 97 -7.47 7.93 38.33
CA LEU A 97 -6.43 8.94 38.28
C LEU A 97 -6.73 9.90 37.13
N PHE A 98 -6.92 11.17 37.48
CA PHE A 98 -7.11 12.25 36.52
C PHE A 98 -5.82 13.08 36.44
N LEU A 99 -5.22 13.09 35.23
CA LEU A 99 -4.02 13.87 34.94
C LEU A 99 -4.40 15.11 34.12
N SER A 100 -3.77 16.23 34.43
CA SER A 100 -3.98 17.48 33.69
C SER A 100 -2.71 18.30 33.58
N GLY A 101 -2.68 19.20 32.58
CA GLY A 101 -1.49 19.97 32.27
C GLY A 101 -0.35 19.08 31.77
N ILE A 102 -0.71 18.06 30.97
CA ILE A 102 0.29 17.18 30.33
C ILE A 102 0.96 17.98 29.22
N TYR A 103 2.26 18.12 29.33
CA TYR A 103 3.16 18.62 28.30
C TYR A 103 3.94 17.44 27.73
N PHE A 104 4.02 17.35 26.42
CA PHE A 104 4.81 16.34 25.72
C PHE A 104 5.60 17.01 24.60
N THR A 105 6.86 16.67 24.46
CA THR A 105 7.65 16.92 23.25
C THR A 105 8.56 15.74 22.95
N GLY A 106 8.74 15.44 21.67
CA GLY A 106 9.63 14.39 21.19
C GLY A 106 9.85 14.52 19.70
N ILE A 107 10.89 13.89 19.19
CA ILE A 107 11.19 13.79 17.76
C ILE A 107 11.00 12.35 17.33
N ILE A 108 10.09 12.13 16.39
CA ILE A 108 9.89 10.85 15.72
C ILE A 108 10.86 10.79 14.56
N VAL A 109 11.85 9.92 14.65
CA VAL A 109 12.86 9.67 13.61
C VAL A 109 12.44 8.46 12.81
N PHE A 110 12.47 8.58 11.48
CA PHE A 110 12.13 7.49 10.56
C PHE A 110 13.43 6.81 10.12
N THR A 111 13.49 5.51 10.32
CA THR A 111 14.64 4.67 9.99
C THR A 111 14.20 3.46 9.17
N ARG A 112 15.14 2.59 8.84
CA ARG A 112 14.86 1.27 8.28
C ARG A 112 15.70 0.22 8.98
N ASN A 113 15.20 -1.02 9.03
CA ASN A 113 16.01 -2.15 9.47
C ASN A 113 16.84 -2.74 8.31
N ASP A 114 17.68 -3.74 8.61
CA ASP A 114 18.55 -4.40 7.62
C ASP A 114 17.78 -5.12 6.49
N PHE A 115 16.51 -5.45 6.71
CA PHE A 115 15.64 -6.09 5.75
C PHE A 115 14.81 -5.11 4.92
N GLY A 116 14.99 -3.80 5.13
CA GLY A 116 14.28 -2.76 4.40
C GLY A 116 12.86 -2.47 4.93
N HIS A 117 12.47 -2.95 6.12
CA HIS A 117 11.23 -2.52 6.74
C HIS A 117 11.41 -1.12 7.36
N PRO A 118 10.37 -0.28 7.31
CA PRO A 118 10.38 0.99 8.04
C PRO A 118 10.46 0.73 9.56
N ALA A 119 11.13 1.63 10.25
CA ALA A 119 11.19 1.64 11.70
C ALA A 119 11.12 3.07 12.22
N LEU A 120 10.71 3.24 13.47
CA LEU A 120 10.57 4.51 14.15
C LEU A 120 11.45 4.53 15.39
N GLU A 121 11.99 5.70 15.71
CA GLU A 121 12.67 5.97 16.97
C GLU A 121 12.07 7.23 17.60
N LEU A 122 11.88 7.23 18.90
CA LEU A 122 11.48 8.40 19.64
C LEU A 122 12.72 8.99 20.34
N GLN A 123 13.17 10.14 19.85
CA GLN A 123 14.31 10.88 20.38
C GLN A 123 13.86 12.17 21.08
N ASP A 124 14.70 12.71 21.96
CA ASP A 124 14.44 13.95 22.69
C ASP A 124 13.08 13.98 23.40
N CYS A 125 12.66 12.81 23.93
CA CYS A 125 11.39 12.70 24.63
C CYS A 125 11.44 13.46 25.95
N HIS A 126 10.47 14.35 26.15
CA HIS A 126 10.23 15.01 27.41
C HIS A 126 8.72 15.05 27.69
N VAL A 127 8.33 14.52 28.85
CA VAL A 127 6.94 14.53 29.33
C VAL A 127 6.90 15.14 30.70
N GLN A 128 5.96 16.06 30.91
CA GLN A 128 5.72 16.67 32.21
C GLN A 128 4.22 16.74 32.51
N VAL A 129 3.81 16.15 33.60
CA VAL A 129 2.43 16.23 34.11
C VAL A 129 2.44 17.25 35.26
N SER A 130 1.57 18.26 35.17
CA SER A 130 1.52 19.33 36.17
C SER A 130 0.66 18.97 37.37
N HIS A 131 -0.45 18.25 37.14
CA HIS A 131 -1.41 17.93 38.21
C HIS A 131 -1.89 16.47 38.04
N ALA A 132 -1.97 15.78 39.17
CA ALA A 132 -2.58 14.46 39.27
C ALA A 132 -3.57 14.47 40.44
N ARG A 133 -4.79 14.03 40.16
CA ARG A 133 -5.82 13.84 41.17
C ARG A 133 -6.19 12.36 41.20
N VAL A 134 -6.07 11.76 42.40
CA VAL A 134 -6.40 10.35 42.60
C VAL A 134 -7.68 10.23 43.45
N SER A 135 -8.55 9.29 43.07
CA SER A 135 -9.76 8.92 43.80
C SER A 135 -9.78 7.43 44.04
N PHE A 136 -9.70 7.01 45.30
CA PHE A 136 -9.73 5.61 45.69
C PHE A 136 -11.15 5.12 45.93
N SER A 137 -11.42 3.86 45.56
CA SER A 137 -12.68 3.17 45.82
C SER A 137 -12.41 1.74 46.31
N GLY A 138 -13.32 1.19 47.10
CA GLY A 138 -13.13 -0.11 47.80
C GLY A 138 -12.27 0.01 49.08
N GLY A 139 -12.18 -1.06 49.87
CA GLY A 139 -11.39 -1.14 51.08
C GLY A 139 -11.65 0.04 52.07
N LEU A 140 -10.60 0.61 52.60
CA LEU A 140 -10.62 1.80 53.45
C LEU A 140 -10.52 3.10 52.63
N SER A 141 -11.12 3.17 51.43
CA SER A 141 -11.01 4.28 50.50
C SER A 141 -11.35 5.65 51.10
N VAL A 142 -12.30 5.73 52.05
CA VAL A 142 -12.64 6.96 52.77
C VAL A 142 -11.41 7.51 53.50
N LEU A 143 -10.60 6.64 54.11
CA LEU A 143 -9.36 7.03 54.78
C LEU A 143 -8.30 7.47 53.76
N TYR A 144 -8.10 6.72 52.67
CA TYR A 144 -7.11 7.04 51.67
C TYR A 144 -7.44 8.33 50.91
N ASN A 145 -8.70 8.60 50.59
CA ASN A 145 -9.13 9.85 49.98
C ASN A 145 -8.90 11.08 50.87
N SER A 146 -8.87 10.90 52.20
CA SER A 146 -8.48 11.98 53.14
C SER A 146 -6.99 12.34 53.07
N PHE A 147 -6.18 11.46 52.49
CA PHE A 147 -4.74 11.64 52.30
C PHE A 147 -4.34 11.70 50.80
N ALA A 148 -5.27 11.85 49.90
CA ALA A 148 -5.00 11.84 48.45
C ALA A 148 -4.04 12.99 48.05
N GLU A 149 -4.25 14.20 48.58
CA GLU A 149 -3.43 15.38 48.25
C GLU A 149 -1.94 15.20 48.57
N PRO A 150 -1.51 14.69 49.76
CA PRO A 150 -0.12 14.35 50.00
C PRO A 150 0.46 13.25 49.08
N MET A 151 -0.37 12.35 48.54
CA MET A 151 0.05 11.26 47.63
C MET A 151 0.26 11.75 46.19
N GLU A 152 -0.33 12.87 45.82
CA GLU A 152 -0.22 13.39 44.42
C GLU A 152 1.23 13.68 44.01
N LYS A 153 2.05 14.25 44.93
CA LYS A 153 3.47 14.58 44.64
C LYS A 153 4.34 13.36 44.31
N PRO A 154 4.31 12.26 45.10
CA PRO A 154 5.01 11.03 44.73
C PRO A 154 4.51 10.43 43.45
N ILE A 155 3.19 10.44 43.19
CA ILE A 155 2.60 9.93 41.95
C ILE A 155 3.11 10.74 40.74
N LEU A 156 3.08 12.08 40.83
CA LEU A 156 3.60 12.96 39.77
C LEU A 156 5.07 12.71 39.46
N LYS A 157 5.90 12.56 40.52
CA LYS A 157 7.32 12.29 40.37
C LYS A 157 7.54 10.99 39.58
N ASN A 158 6.89 9.90 40.02
CA ASN A 158 7.04 8.59 39.39
C ASN A 158 6.50 8.62 37.95
N LEU A 159 5.35 9.25 37.68
CA LEU A 159 4.79 9.40 36.34
C LEU A 159 5.76 10.14 35.41
N ASN A 160 6.28 11.28 35.82
CA ASN A 160 7.20 12.09 35.02
C ASN A 160 8.51 11.34 34.69
N GLU A 161 8.98 10.45 35.58
CA GLU A 161 10.15 9.61 35.34
C GLU A 161 9.85 8.40 34.40
N MET A 162 8.60 7.91 34.36
CA MET A 162 8.23 6.68 33.65
C MET A 162 7.62 6.92 32.27
N LEU A 163 7.00 8.08 32.03
CA LEU A 163 6.22 8.27 30.78
C LEU A 163 7.07 8.25 29.52
N CYS A 164 8.28 8.82 29.51
CA CYS A 164 9.16 8.70 28.35
C CYS A 164 9.67 7.28 28.11
N PRO A 165 10.16 6.52 29.11
CA PRO A 165 10.46 5.09 28.93
C PRO A 165 9.26 4.28 28.39
N ILE A 166 8.04 4.53 28.89
CA ILE A 166 6.82 3.89 28.37
C ILE A 166 6.58 4.27 26.90
N ALA A 167 6.66 5.54 26.54
CA ALA A 167 6.49 6.00 25.17
C ALA A 167 7.53 5.38 24.23
N ILE A 168 8.79 5.27 24.65
CA ILE A 168 9.85 4.61 23.86
C ILE A 168 9.54 3.13 23.69
N SER A 169 9.15 2.40 24.75
CA SER A 169 8.81 0.98 24.65
C SER A 169 7.61 0.72 23.74
N GLN A 170 6.64 1.65 23.70
CA GLN A 170 5.50 1.54 22.76
C GLN A 170 5.93 1.74 21.31
N VAL A 171 6.89 2.63 21.03
CA VAL A 171 7.49 2.76 19.70
C VAL A 171 8.24 1.49 19.30
N GLU A 172 8.95 0.85 20.23
CA GLU A 172 9.61 -0.44 19.98
C GLU A 172 8.61 -1.56 19.68
N GLU A 173 7.51 -1.66 20.44
CA GLU A 173 6.43 -2.62 20.18
C GLU A 173 5.77 -2.36 18.81
N PHE A 174 5.54 -1.09 18.46
CA PHE A 174 5.06 -0.72 17.15
C PHE A 174 6.02 -1.14 16.03
N ASN A 175 7.33 -1.02 16.23
CA ASN A 175 8.34 -1.48 15.27
C ASN A 175 8.28 -3.01 15.06
N VAL A 176 7.95 -3.80 16.06
CA VAL A 176 7.73 -5.25 15.91
C VAL A 176 6.57 -5.49 14.94
N ASN A 177 5.47 -4.76 15.10
CA ASN A 177 4.30 -4.89 14.23
C ASN A 177 4.59 -4.42 12.79
N ILE A 178 5.33 -3.32 12.60
CA ILE A 178 5.75 -2.85 11.27
C ILE A 178 6.72 -3.83 10.61
N SER A 179 7.65 -4.39 11.37
CA SER A 179 8.61 -5.39 10.84
C SER A 179 7.94 -6.71 10.45
N ALA A 180 6.73 -6.97 10.93
CA ALA A 180 5.93 -8.10 10.50
C ALA A 180 5.19 -7.87 9.18
N LEU A 181 5.16 -6.64 8.65
CA LEU A 181 4.60 -6.36 7.33
C LEU A 181 5.47 -6.99 6.25
N GLU A 182 4.84 -7.72 5.35
CA GLU A 182 5.55 -8.35 4.23
C GLU A 182 6.00 -7.29 3.22
N VAL A 183 7.30 -7.03 3.15
CA VAL A 183 7.89 -6.15 2.10
C VAL A 183 7.99 -6.88 0.76
N LEU A 184 8.00 -8.22 0.76
CA LEU A 184 7.91 -9.08 -0.41
C LEU A 184 6.46 -9.57 -0.55
N THR A 185 5.70 -8.97 -1.44
CA THR A 185 4.27 -9.30 -1.63
C THR A 185 4.09 -10.18 -2.86
N LYS A 186 3.49 -11.35 -2.71
CA LYS A 186 3.08 -12.18 -3.84
C LYS A 186 1.93 -11.50 -4.59
N ILE A 187 2.17 -11.16 -5.87
CA ILE A 187 1.18 -10.48 -6.72
C ILE A 187 0.28 -11.49 -7.43
N ASP A 188 0.89 -12.53 -7.99
CA ASP A 188 0.19 -13.61 -8.68
C ASP A 188 0.93 -14.95 -8.54
N ASN A 189 0.59 -15.94 -9.39
CA ASN A 189 1.26 -17.24 -9.34
C ASN A 189 2.66 -17.26 -9.97
N TYR A 190 3.13 -16.14 -10.50
CA TYR A 190 4.36 -16.03 -11.27
C TYR A 190 5.35 -15.07 -10.65
N THR A 191 4.88 -14.04 -9.93
CA THR A 191 5.70 -12.91 -9.52
C THR A 191 5.48 -12.49 -8.07
N VAL A 192 6.53 -11.93 -7.49
CA VAL A 192 6.53 -11.21 -6.22
C VAL A 192 7.00 -9.77 -6.45
N LEU A 193 6.46 -8.83 -5.68
CA LEU A 193 6.84 -7.42 -5.65
C LEU A 193 7.63 -7.14 -4.37
N ASP A 194 8.81 -6.55 -4.52
CA ASP A 194 9.65 -6.06 -3.42
C ASP A 194 9.41 -4.56 -3.22
N CYS A 195 8.76 -4.22 -2.12
CA CYS A 195 8.50 -2.85 -1.67
C CYS A 195 9.39 -2.45 -0.48
N SER A 196 10.53 -3.08 -0.29
CA SER A 196 11.47 -2.71 0.77
C SER A 196 12.02 -1.29 0.57
N LEU A 197 12.32 -0.62 1.69
CA LEU A 197 13.00 0.67 1.67
C LEU A 197 14.44 0.51 1.20
N ILE A 198 14.88 1.31 0.25
CA ILE A 198 16.27 1.32 -0.25
C ILE A 198 17.17 2.20 0.61
N SER A 199 16.62 3.23 1.26
CA SER A 199 17.30 4.16 2.17
C SER A 199 16.40 4.48 3.36
N PRO A 200 16.93 5.01 4.47
CA PRO A 200 16.10 5.64 5.49
C PRO A 200 15.24 6.74 4.87
N PRO A 201 14.00 6.92 5.35
CA PRO A 201 13.14 8.01 4.88
C PRO A 201 13.78 9.39 5.09
N GLU A 202 13.58 10.29 4.13
CA GLU A 202 14.15 11.64 4.16
C GLU A 202 13.11 12.66 4.62
N VAL A 203 13.48 13.49 5.60
CA VAL A 203 12.63 14.56 6.09
C VAL A 203 13.13 15.89 5.58
N THR A 204 12.28 16.61 4.86
CA THR A 204 12.55 17.96 4.34
C THR A 204 11.81 19.01 5.20
N GLU A 205 11.80 20.28 4.79
CA GLU A 205 11.03 21.32 5.48
C GLU A 205 9.51 21.14 5.36
N ASN A 206 9.04 20.40 4.32
CA ASN A 206 7.64 20.40 3.95
C ASN A 206 7.05 19.00 3.77
N HIS A 207 7.86 17.95 3.64
CA HIS A 207 7.43 16.60 3.36
C HIS A 207 8.38 15.54 3.91
N LEU A 208 7.92 14.32 3.93
CA LEU A 208 8.65 13.13 4.28
C LEU A 208 8.62 12.18 3.07
N ASP A 209 9.81 11.75 2.61
CA ASP A 209 9.99 10.90 1.45
C ASP A 209 10.36 9.48 1.84
N PHE A 210 9.69 8.52 1.19
CA PHE A 210 9.99 7.09 1.30
C PHE A 210 10.47 6.57 -0.04
N HIS A 211 11.69 6.07 -0.10
CA HIS A 211 12.25 5.48 -1.30
C HIS A 211 12.09 3.95 -1.24
N LEU A 212 11.12 3.45 -2.01
CA LEU A 212 10.83 2.02 -2.10
C LEU A 212 11.50 1.40 -3.33
N LYS A 213 11.90 0.14 -3.22
CA LYS A 213 12.54 -0.59 -4.32
C LYS A 213 11.63 -0.77 -5.52
N GLY A 214 10.36 -1.15 -5.29
CA GLY A 214 9.36 -1.28 -6.34
C GLY A 214 9.77 -2.23 -7.47
N ALA A 215 10.40 -3.36 -7.16
CA ALA A 215 10.93 -4.31 -8.12
C ALA A 215 10.14 -5.62 -8.14
N PHE A 216 9.80 -6.10 -9.34
CA PHE A 216 9.20 -7.43 -9.51
C PHE A 216 10.27 -8.48 -9.75
N TYR A 217 10.04 -9.66 -9.17
CA TYR A 217 10.87 -10.84 -9.34
C TYR A 217 10.03 -12.06 -9.73
N PRO A 218 10.59 -12.99 -10.51
CA PRO A 218 9.96 -14.29 -10.70
C PRO A 218 9.82 -15.04 -9.37
N LEU A 219 8.66 -15.67 -9.12
CA LEU A 219 8.38 -16.36 -7.86
C LEU A 219 9.34 -17.52 -7.57
N GLU A 220 9.76 -18.26 -8.60
CA GLU A 220 10.63 -19.44 -8.46
C GLU A 220 12.12 -19.09 -8.39
N SER A 221 12.51 -17.92 -8.87
CA SER A 221 13.91 -17.49 -8.91
C SER A 221 13.99 -15.98 -8.78
N LEU A 222 14.55 -15.47 -7.69
CA LEU A 222 14.74 -14.03 -7.47
C LEU A 222 15.88 -13.49 -8.36
N VAL A 223 15.71 -13.61 -9.69
CA VAL A 223 16.69 -13.10 -10.67
C VAL A 223 16.49 -11.59 -10.84
N ASP A 224 17.53 -10.83 -10.62
CA ASP A 224 17.51 -9.39 -10.83
C ASP A 224 17.22 -9.04 -12.30
N PRO A 225 16.40 -8.02 -12.55
CA PRO A 225 16.20 -7.49 -13.89
C PRO A 225 17.53 -7.00 -14.49
N PRO A 226 17.79 -7.20 -15.80
CA PRO A 226 19.07 -6.85 -16.44
C PRO A 226 19.22 -5.35 -16.73
N PHE A 227 18.55 -4.49 -15.97
CA PHE A 227 18.59 -3.04 -16.10
C PHE A 227 18.49 -2.37 -14.74
N THR A 228 19.01 -1.16 -14.63
CA THR A 228 19.00 -0.36 -13.40
C THR A 228 17.90 0.69 -13.42
N PRO A 229 17.31 1.03 -12.28
CA PRO A 229 16.35 2.13 -12.18
C PRO A 229 17.02 3.47 -12.50
N ALA A 230 16.35 4.32 -13.28
CA ALA A 230 16.74 5.70 -13.44
C ALA A 230 16.18 6.53 -12.27
N PRO A 231 16.96 7.46 -11.70
CA PRO A 231 16.44 8.37 -10.69
C PRO A 231 15.40 9.32 -11.30
N PHE A 232 14.41 9.68 -10.52
CA PHE A 232 13.42 10.70 -10.86
C PHE A 232 13.08 11.52 -9.61
N GLU A 233 12.60 12.72 -9.81
CA GLU A 233 12.19 13.61 -8.73
C GLU A 233 10.71 13.91 -8.85
N LEU A 234 9.99 13.91 -7.72
CA LEU A 234 8.60 14.33 -7.69
C LEU A 234 8.51 15.85 -7.81
N PRO A 235 7.51 16.39 -8.52
CA PRO A 235 7.33 17.83 -8.62
C PRO A 235 7.02 18.42 -7.23
N GLU A 236 7.54 19.62 -6.96
CA GLU A 236 7.25 20.38 -5.72
C GLU A 236 5.82 20.93 -5.75
N SER A 237 4.83 20.09 -5.91
CA SER A 237 3.42 20.46 -5.80
C SER A 237 2.95 20.35 -4.35
N ARG A 238 1.94 21.16 -3.98
CA ARG A 238 1.39 21.21 -2.62
C ARG A 238 -0.13 21.09 -2.62
N ASP A 239 -0.69 20.59 -3.71
CA ASP A 239 -2.14 20.58 -3.93
C ASP A 239 -2.78 19.31 -3.35
N SER A 240 -1.99 18.28 -3.05
CA SER A 240 -2.44 17.01 -2.48
C SER A 240 -1.63 16.64 -1.23
N MET A 241 -2.18 15.77 -0.40
CA MET A 241 -1.54 15.31 0.84
C MET A 241 -0.48 14.24 0.60
N LEU A 242 -0.65 13.41 -0.44
CA LEU A 242 0.23 12.30 -0.77
C LEU A 242 0.55 12.30 -2.27
N TYR A 243 1.82 12.12 -2.58
CA TYR A 243 2.34 11.91 -3.92
C TYR A 243 3.03 10.56 -3.99
N ILE A 244 2.68 9.74 -4.98
CA ILE A 244 3.31 8.45 -5.22
C ILE A 244 3.92 8.48 -6.63
N GLY A 245 5.25 8.39 -6.70
CA GLY A 245 5.96 8.22 -7.96
C GLY A 245 6.17 6.72 -8.25
N VAL A 246 5.74 6.27 -9.42
CA VAL A 246 5.95 4.89 -9.87
C VAL A 246 6.86 4.92 -11.10
N SER A 247 8.11 4.51 -10.93
CA SER A 247 9.13 4.58 -11.99
C SER A 247 8.82 3.65 -13.17
N GLU A 248 9.35 3.97 -14.33
CA GLU A 248 9.32 3.06 -15.49
C GLU A 248 9.97 1.70 -15.16
N TYR A 249 10.96 1.69 -14.26
CA TYR A 249 11.59 0.47 -13.75
C TYR A 249 10.60 -0.50 -13.12
N PHE A 250 9.61 -0.03 -12.37
CA PHE A 250 8.54 -0.86 -11.80
C PHE A 250 7.84 -1.69 -12.89
N PHE A 251 7.43 -1.05 -13.99
CA PHE A 251 6.75 -1.73 -15.09
C PHE A 251 7.69 -2.60 -15.92
N LYS A 252 8.94 -2.17 -16.12
CA LYS A 252 9.97 -2.96 -16.81
C LYS A 252 10.29 -4.23 -16.04
N SER A 253 10.46 -4.14 -14.73
CA SER A 253 10.71 -5.31 -13.86
C SER A 253 9.53 -6.27 -13.84
N ALA A 254 8.28 -5.75 -13.82
CA ALA A 254 7.08 -6.57 -13.93
C ALA A 254 7.03 -7.32 -15.28
N SER A 255 7.31 -6.62 -16.38
CA SER A 255 7.36 -7.20 -17.72
C SER A 255 8.40 -8.31 -17.83
N PHE A 256 9.59 -8.06 -17.29
CA PHE A 256 10.69 -9.02 -17.27
C PHE A 256 10.36 -10.25 -16.42
N ALA A 257 9.86 -10.05 -15.20
CA ALA A 257 9.53 -11.13 -14.28
C ALA A 257 8.45 -12.06 -14.87
N HIS A 258 7.39 -11.50 -15.47
CA HIS A 258 6.35 -12.28 -16.13
C HIS A 258 6.85 -13.02 -17.37
N PHE A 259 7.75 -12.41 -18.15
CA PHE A 259 8.37 -13.07 -19.29
C PHE A 259 9.22 -14.27 -18.87
N VAL A 260 10.13 -14.08 -17.91
CA VAL A 260 11.02 -15.15 -17.41
C VAL A 260 10.23 -16.30 -16.77
N SER A 261 9.14 -15.99 -16.05
CA SER A 261 8.24 -16.99 -15.46
C SER A 261 7.36 -17.73 -16.46
N GLY A 262 7.43 -17.40 -17.77
CA GLY A 262 6.58 -18.01 -18.79
C GLY A 262 5.08 -17.62 -18.69
N ALA A 263 4.75 -16.59 -17.93
CA ALA A 263 3.37 -16.12 -17.75
C ALA A 263 2.76 -15.48 -19.00
N LEU A 264 3.61 -15.02 -19.96
CA LEU A 264 3.19 -14.32 -21.16
C LEU A 264 2.99 -15.28 -22.33
N GLY A 265 2.22 -16.34 -22.09
CA GLY A 265 1.85 -17.31 -23.10
C GLY A 265 0.42 -17.81 -22.91
N THR A 266 -0.23 -18.16 -24.01
CA THR A 266 -1.56 -18.78 -24.02
C THR A 266 -1.73 -19.72 -25.20
N VAL A 267 -2.57 -20.73 -25.03
CA VAL A 267 -2.97 -21.63 -26.11
C VAL A 267 -4.47 -21.48 -26.28
N LEU A 268 -4.90 -21.14 -27.49
CA LEU A 268 -6.29 -20.97 -27.86
C LEU A 268 -6.72 -22.09 -28.80
N SER A 269 -7.67 -22.90 -28.40
CA SER A 269 -8.31 -23.92 -29.29
C SER A 269 -9.27 -23.26 -30.28
N THR A 270 -9.54 -23.93 -31.38
CA THR A 270 -10.56 -23.51 -32.37
C THR A 270 -11.90 -23.25 -31.71
N ARG A 271 -12.27 -24.06 -30.70
CA ARG A 271 -13.52 -23.91 -29.94
C ARG A 271 -13.55 -22.64 -29.10
N GLU A 272 -12.46 -22.33 -28.40
CA GLU A 272 -12.35 -21.11 -27.62
C GLU A 272 -12.38 -19.87 -28.50
N ILE A 273 -11.62 -19.90 -29.59
CA ILE A 273 -11.66 -18.83 -30.59
C ILE A 273 -13.09 -18.63 -31.11
N SER A 274 -13.80 -19.72 -31.48
CA SER A 274 -15.19 -19.63 -31.95
C SER A 274 -16.13 -19.07 -30.90
N ASN A 275 -16.01 -19.48 -29.65
CA ASN A 275 -16.88 -19.01 -28.58
C ASN A 275 -16.69 -17.50 -28.32
N TYR A 276 -15.45 -17.01 -28.31
CA TYR A 276 -15.17 -15.57 -28.17
C TYR A 276 -15.82 -14.76 -29.29
N PHE A 277 -15.74 -15.25 -30.52
CA PHE A 277 -16.26 -14.54 -31.66
C PHE A 277 -17.79 -14.60 -31.77
N ASN A 278 -18.40 -15.69 -31.38
CA ASN A 278 -19.87 -15.83 -31.39
C ASN A 278 -20.56 -14.96 -30.34
N GLN A 279 -19.87 -14.65 -29.23
CA GLN A 279 -20.41 -13.79 -28.18
C GLN A 279 -20.27 -12.28 -28.48
N ASN A 280 -19.25 -11.87 -29.25
CA ASN A 280 -18.85 -10.47 -29.36
C ASN A 280 -18.94 -9.82 -30.74
N ALA A 281 -19.19 -10.57 -31.81
CA ALA A 281 -19.26 -9.98 -33.17
C ALA A 281 -20.14 -10.76 -34.14
N GLN A 282 -21.17 -10.12 -34.60
CA GLN A 282 -21.89 -10.57 -35.78
C GLN A 282 -20.96 -10.53 -37.02
N GLY A 283 -20.55 -11.69 -37.53
CA GLY A 283 -19.80 -11.77 -38.80
C GLY A 283 -18.45 -12.46 -38.79
N ILE A 284 -17.93 -12.93 -37.67
CA ILE A 284 -16.55 -13.50 -37.60
C ILE A 284 -16.53 -15.02 -37.81
N GLY A 285 -17.67 -15.72 -37.91
CA GLY A 285 -17.72 -17.09 -38.43
C GLY A 285 -17.00 -17.24 -39.78
N SER A 286 -16.95 -16.14 -40.56
CA SER A 286 -16.19 -16.07 -41.80
C SER A 286 -14.66 -15.98 -41.63
N VAL A 287 -14.14 -15.64 -40.43
CA VAL A 287 -12.68 -15.50 -40.19
C VAL A 287 -12.07 -16.89 -39.98
N LEU A 288 -12.71 -17.72 -39.15
CA LEU A 288 -12.25 -19.09 -38.93
C LEU A 288 -12.36 -19.96 -40.18
N SER A 289 -13.44 -19.80 -40.96
CA SER A 289 -13.56 -20.48 -42.27
C SER A 289 -12.48 -20.02 -43.23
N LYS A 290 -12.09 -18.74 -43.23
CA LYS A 290 -11.00 -18.24 -44.06
C LYS A 290 -9.61 -18.74 -43.63
N ILE A 291 -9.37 -18.97 -42.35
CA ILE A 291 -8.14 -19.63 -41.87
C ILE A 291 -8.11 -21.07 -42.35
N ALA A 292 -9.22 -21.80 -42.21
CA ALA A 292 -9.35 -23.17 -42.67
C ALA A 292 -9.22 -23.28 -44.20
N GLU A 293 -9.78 -22.35 -44.97
CA GLU A 293 -9.67 -22.28 -46.44
C GLU A 293 -8.22 -22.00 -46.91
N ILE A 294 -7.49 -21.12 -46.21
CA ILE A 294 -6.09 -20.78 -46.59
C ILE A 294 -5.17 -21.99 -46.44
N TYR A 295 -5.40 -22.84 -45.43
CA TYR A 295 -4.54 -23.99 -45.15
C TYR A 295 -5.15 -25.33 -45.52
N ILE A 296 -6.36 -25.38 -46.13
CA ILE A 296 -7.09 -26.62 -46.44
C ILE A 296 -7.16 -27.53 -45.20
N LEU A 297 -7.37 -26.92 -44.02
CA LEU A 297 -7.42 -27.64 -42.76
C LEU A 297 -8.80 -28.27 -42.57
N SER A 298 -8.89 -29.56 -42.75
CA SER A 298 -10.06 -30.37 -42.39
C SER A 298 -10.08 -30.74 -40.89
N GLN A 299 -9.07 -30.37 -40.16
CA GLN A 299 -8.87 -30.73 -38.74
C GLN A 299 -8.84 -29.53 -37.81
N PRO A 300 -9.25 -29.71 -36.55
CA PRO A 300 -9.11 -28.66 -35.52
C PRO A 300 -7.65 -28.23 -35.37
N PHE A 301 -7.43 -26.93 -35.17
CA PHE A 301 -6.13 -26.36 -34.91
C PHE A 301 -6.13 -25.61 -33.56
N MET A 302 -4.95 -25.36 -33.02
CA MET A 302 -4.71 -24.53 -31.85
C MET A 302 -3.75 -23.41 -32.23
N LEU A 303 -3.93 -22.25 -31.64
CA LEU A 303 -2.99 -21.13 -31.72
C LEU A 303 -2.26 -21.02 -30.39
N GLN A 304 -0.97 -21.27 -30.39
CA GLN A 304 -0.08 -20.97 -29.28
C GLN A 304 0.52 -19.59 -29.48
N ILE A 305 0.24 -18.67 -28.58
CA ILE A 305 0.77 -17.31 -28.58
C ILE A 305 1.71 -17.20 -27.39
N MET A 306 2.95 -16.78 -27.61
CA MET A 306 3.97 -16.66 -26.56
C MET A 306 4.85 -15.44 -26.80
N ALA A 307 5.20 -14.72 -25.73
CA ALA A 307 6.20 -13.67 -25.82
C ALA A 307 7.56 -14.25 -26.23
N THR A 308 8.27 -13.58 -27.10
CA THR A 308 9.65 -13.91 -27.52
C THR A 308 10.71 -13.09 -26.82
N GLY A 309 10.27 -12.06 -26.08
CA GLY A 309 11.08 -11.20 -25.22
C GLY A 309 10.21 -10.49 -24.21
N PRO A 310 10.82 -9.85 -23.19
CA PRO A 310 10.07 -9.04 -22.25
C PRO A 310 9.39 -7.87 -22.97
N PRO A 311 8.13 -7.55 -22.63
CA PRO A 311 7.47 -6.35 -23.15
C PRO A 311 8.29 -5.08 -22.91
N VAL A 312 8.42 -4.25 -23.96
CA VAL A 312 9.13 -2.97 -23.88
C VAL A 312 8.14 -1.91 -23.36
N VAL A 313 8.50 -1.31 -22.25
CA VAL A 313 7.70 -0.28 -21.56
C VAL A 313 8.24 1.09 -21.92
N ASN A 314 7.37 2.04 -22.27
CA ASN A 314 7.73 3.42 -22.53
C ASN A 314 6.77 4.36 -21.80
N LEU A 315 7.30 5.21 -20.94
CA LEU A 315 6.59 6.29 -20.27
C LEU A 315 7.09 7.64 -20.79
N HIS A 316 6.23 8.31 -21.55
CA HIS A 316 6.44 9.69 -22.03
C HIS A 316 5.28 10.57 -21.58
N PRO A 317 5.41 11.88 -21.53
CA PRO A 317 4.34 12.76 -21.08
C PRO A 317 3.00 12.48 -21.79
N ASN A 318 1.98 12.18 -20.99
CA ASN A 318 0.63 11.80 -21.44
C ASN A 318 0.56 10.54 -22.34
N ASN A 319 1.60 9.72 -22.38
CA ASN A 319 1.64 8.52 -23.20
C ASN A 319 2.32 7.37 -22.46
N PHE A 320 1.55 6.36 -22.10
CA PHE A 320 2.07 5.09 -21.61
C PHE A 320 1.81 4.03 -22.66
N SER A 321 2.87 3.46 -23.21
CA SER A 321 2.79 2.42 -24.21
C SER A 321 3.58 1.17 -23.83
N LEU A 322 3.11 0.04 -24.33
CA LEU A 322 3.72 -1.27 -24.15
C LEU A 322 3.86 -1.96 -25.52
N GLU A 323 5.07 -2.38 -25.85
CA GLU A 323 5.32 -3.17 -27.06
C GLU A 323 5.64 -4.61 -26.67
N LEU A 324 4.82 -5.54 -27.13
CA LEU A 324 4.96 -6.97 -26.87
C LEU A 324 5.53 -7.68 -28.13
N PRO A 325 6.82 -8.08 -28.12
CA PRO A 325 7.35 -9.01 -29.10
C PRO A 325 6.87 -10.42 -28.78
N ALA A 326 6.25 -11.09 -29.74
CA ALA A 326 5.68 -12.40 -29.52
C ALA A 326 5.68 -13.24 -30.80
N ALA A 327 5.52 -14.55 -30.64
CA ALA A 327 5.29 -15.48 -31.73
C ALA A 327 3.91 -16.13 -31.61
N VAL A 328 3.30 -16.41 -32.77
CA VAL A 328 2.12 -17.25 -32.87
C VAL A 328 2.49 -18.50 -33.63
N ILE A 329 2.22 -19.65 -33.03
CA ILE A 329 2.45 -20.96 -33.62
C ILE A 329 1.09 -21.61 -33.84
N MET A 330 0.81 -21.97 -35.09
CA MET A 330 -0.37 -22.76 -35.41
C MET A 330 -0.02 -24.24 -35.27
N LEU A 331 -0.75 -24.93 -34.41
CA LEU A 331 -0.56 -26.33 -34.08
C LEU A 331 -1.76 -27.14 -34.60
N THR A 332 -1.50 -28.34 -35.12
CA THR A 332 -2.53 -29.34 -35.46
C THR A 332 -2.21 -30.66 -34.80
N GLN A 333 -3.24 -31.44 -34.50
CA GLN A 333 -3.11 -32.81 -34.04
C GLN A 333 -3.81 -33.74 -35.03
N PRO A 334 -3.05 -34.30 -35.98
CA PRO A 334 -3.61 -35.34 -36.88
C PRO A 334 -4.08 -36.57 -36.10
N GLU A 335 -5.07 -37.26 -36.58
CA GLU A 335 -5.59 -38.48 -35.95
C GLU A 335 -4.44 -39.47 -35.68
N ASN A 336 -4.30 -39.91 -34.42
CA ASN A 336 -3.26 -40.83 -33.92
C ASN A 336 -1.80 -40.34 -34.03
N SER A 337 -1.55 -39.05 -34.09
CA SER A 337 -0.19 -38.50 -34.16
C SER A 337 0.05 -37.44 -33.08
N THR A 338 1.34 -37.08 -32.89
CA THR A 338 1.75 -36.01 -31.99
C THR A 338 1.37 -34.64 -32.54
N ILE A 339 1.16 -33.66 -31.66
CA ILE A 339 0.95 -32.25 -32.00
C ILE A 339 2.12 -31.76 -32.85
N GLN A 340 1.83 -31.17 -34.02
CA GLN A 340 2.85 -30.67 -34.95
C GLN A 340 2.60 -29.19 -35.28
N PRO A 341 3.68 -28.36 -35.32
CA PRO A 341 3.58 -26.99 -35.78
C PRO A 341 3.37 -26.96 -37.30
N ILE A 342 2.40 -26.19 -37.76
CA ILE A 342 2.13 -25.94 -39.19
C ILE A 342 2.92 -24.71 -39.64
N VAL A 343 2.83 -23.64 -38.90
CA VAL A 343 3.48 -22.36 -39.19
C VAL A 343 3.78 -21.62 -37.91
N SER A 344 4.91 -20.94 -37.88
CA SER A 344 5.30 -19.99 -36.86
C SER A 344 5.48 -18.61 -37.48
N MET A 345 4.97 -17.58 -36.81
CA MET A 345 5.06 -16.21 -37.27
C MET A 345 5.39 -15.32 -36.08
N ASP A 346 6.33 -14.42 -36.27
CA ASP A 346 6.64 -13.43 -35.24
C ASP A 346 5.79 -12.17 -35.42
N PHE A 347 5.44 -11.53 -34.32
CA PHE A 347 4.71 -10.27 -34.37
C PHE A 347 5.14 -9.32 -33.26
N VAL A 348 4.88 -8.05 -33.48
CA VAL A 348 4.98 -7.02 -32.44
C VAL A 348 3.62 -6.35 -32.31
N ALA A 349 3.07 -6.40 -31.09
CA ALA A 349 1.84 -5.71 -30.74
C ALA A 349 2.19 -4.46 -29.91
N SER A 350 1.86 -3.28 -30.43
CA SER A 350 1.98 -2.01 -29.69
C SER A 350 0.63 -1.65 -29.09
N THR A 351 0.61 -1.42 -27.79
CA THR A 351 -0.60 -1.14 -27.02
C THR A 351 -0.45 0.18 -26.25
N SER A 352 -1.56 0.90 -26.07
CA SER A 352 -1.64 1.98 -25.08
C SER A 352 -2.15 1.41 -23.76
N VAL A 353 -1.61 1.92 -22.66
CA VAL A 353 -2.01 1.57 -21.32
C VAL A 353 -2.90 2.67 -20.76
N GLY A 354 -4.14 2.34 -20.44
CA GLY A 354 -5.04 3.18 -19.67
C GLY A 354 -4.86 2.89 -18.18
N LEU A 355 -4.88 3.94 -17.37
CA LEU A 355 -4.67 3.87 -15.94
C LEU A 355 -5.86 4.44 -15.18
N ALA A 356 -6.18 3.85 -14.05
CA ALA A 356 -7.18 4.36 -13.12
C ALA A 356 -6.84 3.93 -11.70
N ILE A 357 -7.27 4.70 -10.70
CA ILE A 357 -7.24 4.29 -9.30
C ILE A 357 -8.66 3.90 -8.91
N LEU A 358 -8.80 2.68 -8.38
CA LEU A 358 -10.06 2.18 -7.86
C LEU A 358 -9.84 1.69 -6.43
N GLY A 359 -10.35 2.43 -5.47
CA GLY A 359 -10.03 2.21 -4.06
C GLY A 359 -8.54 2.35 -3.80
N GLN A 360 -7.91 1.31 -3.28
CA GLN A 360 -6.48 1.27 -2.95
C GLN A 360 -5.63 0.56 -4.03
N LYS A 361 -6.10 0.53 -5.29
CA LYS A 361 -5.43 -0.20 -6.36
C LYS A 361 -5.22 0.64 -7.59
N LEU A 362 -4.05 0.51 -8.19
CA LEU A 362 -3.75 0.98 -9.53
C LEU A 362 -4.27 -0.05 -10.53
N ILE A 363 -5.26 0.32 -11.31
CA ILE A 363 -5.87 -0.49 -12.35
C ILE A 363 -5.25 -0.13 -13.69
N CYS A 364 -4.86 -1.14 -14.45
CA CYS A 364 -4.33 -0.98 -15.79
C CYS A 364 -5.29 -1.61 -16.82
N SER A 365 -5.33 -1.02 -18.01
CA SER A 365 -6.04 -1.58 -19.17
C SER A 365 -5.22 -1.41 -20.44
N LEU A 366 -5.26 -2.38 -21.33
CA LEU A 366 -4.53 -2.36 -22.59
C LEU A 366 -5.49 -2.15 -23.76
N SER A 367 -5.11 -1.30 -24.69
CA SER A 367 -5.78 -1.14 -25.98
C SER A 367 -4.76 -1.29 -27.12
N LEU A 368 -5.10 -2.09 -28.16
CA LEU A 368 -4.21 -2.34 -29.29
C LEU A 368 -4.16 -1.11 -30.20
N ASN A 369 -2.95 -0.58 -30.41
CA ASN A 369 -2.72 0.54 -31.34
C ASN A 369 -2.25 0.04 -32.70
N ARG A 370 -1.22 -0.80 -32.69
CA ARG A 370 -0.58 -1.30 -33.91
C ARG A 370 -0.22 -2.77 -33.73
N PHE A 371 -0.42 -3.51 -34.81
CA PHE A 371 0.00 -4.90 -34.92
C PHE A 371 0.82 -5.05 -36.19
N ARG A 372 1.98 -5.66 -36.09
CA ARG A 372 2.85 -5.98 -37.24
C ARG A 372 3.24 -7.44 -37.19
N LEU A 373 3.00 -8.14 -38.28
CA LEU A 373 3.34 -9.54 -38.46
C LEU A 373 4.59 -9.65 -39.35
N SER A 374 5.53 -10.49 -38.96
CA SER A 374 6.69 -10.86 -39.76
C SER A 374 6.75 -12.38 -39.95
N LEU A 375 7.10 -12.78 -41.14
CA LEU A 375 7.35 -14.20 -41.44
C LEU A 375 8.85 -14.48 -41.29
N PRO A 376 9.22 -15.64 -40.73
CA PRO A 376 10.60 -16.11 -40.76
C PRO A 376 11.11 -16.22 -42.21
N GLU A 377 12.40 -15.98 -42.42
CA GLU A 377 13.01 -15.98 -43.77
C GLU A 377 12.81 -17.28 -44.56
N ASN A 378 12.57 -18.40 -43.88
CA ASN A 378 12.35 -19.73 -44.44
C ASN A 378 10.87 -20.08 -44.67
N SER A 379 9.96 -19.11 -44.57
CA SER A 379 8.52 -19.36 -44.72
C SER A 379 8.15 -19.60 -46.22
N PRO A 380 7.11 -20.42 -46.50
CA PRO A 380 6.61 -20.61 -47.87
C PRO A 380 6.23 -19.26 -48.48
N ARG A 381 6.70 -18.99 -49.71
CA ARG A 381 6.53 -17.70 -50.42
C ARG A 381 5.07 -17.35 -50.78
N ASP A 382 4.13 -18.28 -50.67
CA ASP A 382 2.72 -18.08 -51.07
C ASP A 382 1.82 -17.56 -49.94
N ILE A 383 2.36 -17.29 -48.75
CA ILE A 383 1.58 -16.80 -47.60
C ILE A 383 1.26 -15.32 -47.78
N LYS A 384 -0.01 -14.97 -47.96
CA LYS A 384 -0.46 -13.56 -47.98
C LYS A 384 -0.48 -12.98 -46.56
N VAL A 385 0.66 -12.48 -46.10
CA VAL A 385 0.89 -11.92 -44.72
C VAL A 385 -0.25 -11.00 -44.29
N VAL A 386 -0.71 -10.09 -45.15
CA VAL A 386 -1.78 -9.11 -44.85
C VAL A 386 -3.10 -9.77 -44.41
N ARG A 387 -3.44 -10.93 -44.94
CA ARG A 387 -4.67 -11.65 -44.53
C ARG A 387 -4.53 -12.23 -43.12
N PHE A 388 -3.34 -12.79 -42.80
CA PHE A 388 -3.03 -13.29 -41.47
C PHE A 388 -2.96 -12.17 -40.46
N GLU A 389 -2.33 -11.05 -40.80
CA GLU A 389 -2.23 -9.87 -39.95
C GLU A 389 -3.61 -9.39 -39.49
N ASN A 390 -4.58 -9.28 -40.40
CA ASN A 390 -5.95 -8.87 -40.06
C ASN A 390 -6.66 -9.90 -39.18
N ILE A 391 -6.46 -11.19 -39.40
CA ILE A 391 -7.08 -12.26 -38.61
C ILE A 391 -6.49 -12.27 -37.20
N LEU A 392 -5.15 -12.28 -37.09
CA LEU A 392 -4.47 -12.32 -35.82
C LEU A 392 -4.69 -11.04 -35.02
N SER A 393 -4.70 -9.87 -35.67
CA SER A 393 -5.08 -8.61 -35.04
C SER A 393 -6.49 -8.69 -34.43
N SER A 394 -7.44 -9.30 -35.12
CA SER A 394 -8.79 -9.53 -34.60
C SER A 394 -8.80 -10.49 -33.41
N ILE A 395 -8.03 -11.58 -33.46
CA ILE A 395 -7.89 -12.53 -32.34
C ILE A 395 -7.28 -11.85 -31.14
N LEU A 396 -6.24 -11.04 -31.32
CA LEU A 396 -5.64 -10.26 -30.24
C LEU A 396 -6.64 -9.27 -29.66
N HIS A 397 -7.33 -8.51 -30.49
CA HIS A 397 -8.25 -7.48 -30.05
C HIS A 397 -9.47 -8.02 -29.30
N PHE A 398 -10.08 -9.10 -29.83
CA PHE A 398 -11.34 -9.65 -29.29
C PHE A 398 -11.13 -10.87 -28.38
N GLY A 399 -9.99 -11.54 -28.43
CA GLY A 399 -9.70 -12.75 -27.64
C GLY A 399 -8.67 -12.52 -26.55
N VAL A 400 -7.45 -12.09 -26.91
CA VAL A 400 -6.32 -12.03 -25.97
C VAL A 400 -6.38 -10.82 -25.06
N LEU A 401 -6.63 -9.63 -25.60
CA LEU A 401 -6.68 -8.37 -24.81
C LEU A 401 -7.77 -8.37 -23.75
N PRO A 402 -9.01 -8.85 -23.98
CA PRO A 402 -10.00 -8.94 -22.91
C PRO A 402 -9.57 -9.85 -21.77
N LEU A 403 -8.89 -10.98 -22.05
CA LEU A 403 -8.33 -11.87 -21.02
C LEU A 403 -7.22 -11.18 -20.23
N ALA A 404 -6.29 -10.50 -20.91
CA ALA A 404 -5.25 -9.72 -20.27
C ALA A 404 -5.84 -8.61 -19.40
N ASN A 405 -6.81 -7.87 -19.92
CA ASN A 405 -7.49 -6.80 -19.19
C ASN A 405 -8.25 -7.31 -17.97
N THR A 406 -8.87 -8.50 -18.02
CA THR A 406 -9.52 -9.12 -16.86
C THR A 406 -8.52 -9.36 -15.72
N LYS A 407 -7.28 -9.74 -16.03
CA LYS A 407 -6.20 -9.90 -15.04
C LYS A 407 -5.70 -8.55 -14.54
N LEU A 408 -5.46 -7.59 -15.44
CA LEU A 408 -4.96 -6.26 -15.09
C LEU A 408 -5.97 -5.44 -14.29
N GLN A 409 -7.27 -5.68 -14.46
CA GLN A 409 -8.35 -5.08 -13.68
C GLN A 409 -8.40 -5.56 -12.22
N GLN A 410 -7.70 -6.65 -11.86
CA GLN A 410 -7.51 -7.01 -10.45
C GLN A 410 -6.67 -5.97 -9.70
N GLY A 411 -5.88 -5.21 -10.44
CA GLY A 411 -5.10 -4.07 -9.99
C GLY A 411 -3.88 -4.42 -9.15
N PHE A 412 -2.96 -3.49 -9.10
CA PHE A 412 -1.78 -3.55 -8.24
C PHE A 412 -2.08 -2.81 -6.94
N PRO A 413 -1.89 -3.42 -5.76
CA PRO A 413 -2.11 -2.74 -4.50
C PRO A 413 -1.13 -1.55 -4.37
N LEU A 414 -1.66 -0.39 -4.04
CA LEU A 414 -0.86 0.77 -3.67
C LEU A 414 -0.47 0.66 -2.19
N PRO A 415 0.67 1.21 -1.78
CA PRO A 415 1.09 1.22 -0.38
C PRO A 415 0.00 1.83 0.50
N ASN A 416 -0.57 1.05 1.39
CA ASN A 416 -1.64 1.49 2.29
C ASN A 416 -1.40 0.98 3.72
N PRO A 417 -0.50 1.62 4.48
CA PRO A 417 -0.40 1.36 5.90
C PRO A 417 -1.65 1.93 6.62
N TYR A 418 -2.22 1.18 7.55
CA TYR A 418 -3.26 1.66 8.48
C TYR A 418 -4.65 1.99 7.92
N ASN A 419 -5.14 1.29 6.88
CA ASN A 419 -6.50 1.46 6.35
C ASN A 419 -6.88 2.92 6.02
N ILE A 420 -5.96 3.68 5.43
CA ILE A 420 -6.27 4.99 4.86
C ILE A 420 -6.92 4.81 3.49
N SER A 421 -7.95 5.61 3.19
CA SER A 421 -8.56 5.64 1.87
C SER A 421 -8.01 6.80 1.03
N PHE A 422 -7.75 6.54 -0.26
CA PHE A 422 -7.34 7.53 -1.23
C PHE A 422 -8.56 8.27 -1.76
N VAL A 423 -8.51 9.60 -1.75
CA VAL A 423 -9.61 10.48 -2.13
C VAL A 423 -9.10 11.50 -3.15
N ASN A 424 -9.91 11.85 -4.14
CA ASN A 424 -9.55 12.84 -5.18
C ASN A 424 -8.25 12.50 -5.92
N SER A 425 -8.02 11.21 -6.18
CA SER A 425 -6.79 10.76 -6.82
C SER A 425 -6.73 11.18 -8.30
N ASP A 426 -5.58 11.68 -8.73
CA ASP A 426 -5.25 11.97 -10.12
C ASP A 426 -3.98 11.24 -10.53
N ILE A 427 -3.87 10.92 -11.83
CA ILE A 427 -2.72 10.21 -12.39
C ILE A 427 -2.18 10.99 -13.58
N GLU A 428 -0.91 11.33 -13.53
CA GLU A 428 -0.17 11.91 -14.63
C GLU A 428 0.94 10.98 -15.10
N VAL A 429 1.08 10.83 -16.42
CA VAL A 429 2.22 10.13 -17.03
C VAL A 429 3.26 11.19 -17.38
N LEU A 430 4.41 11.07 -16.74
CA LEU A 430 5.57 11.95 -16.94
C LEU A 430 6.70 11.21 -17.64
N GLU A 431 7.81 11.87 -17.91
CA GLU A 431 8.98 11.25 -18.54
C GLU A 431 9.62 10.26 -17.57
N GLY A 432 9.54 8.97 -17.86
CA GLY A 432 10.16 7.89 -17.07
C GLY A 432 9.42 7.48 -15.79
N PHE A 433 8.31 8.11 -15.43
CA PHE A 433 7.52 7.71 -14.26
C PHE A 433 6.05 8.13 -14.32
N LEU A 434 5.24 7.50 -13.48
CA LEU A 434 3.86 7.89 -13.17
C LEU A 434 3.86 8.72 -11.90
N LEU A 435 3.11 9.81 -11.89
CA LEU A 435 2.78 10.58 -10.70
C LEU A 435 1.32 10.31 -10.32
N ILE A 436 1.10 9.87 -9.09
CA ILE A 436 -0.22 9.76 -8.48
C ILE A 436 -0.30 10.81 -7.39
N SER A 437 -1.24 11.72 -7.51
CA SER A 437 -1.54 12.76 -6.51
C SER A 437 -2.85 12.41 -5.85
N THR A 438 -2.91 12.40 -4.53
CA THR A 438 -4.13 12.02 -3.80
C THR A 438 -4.21 12.66 -2.43
N ASP A 439 -5.42 12.87 -1.96
CA ASP A 439 -5.67 13.13 -0.55
C ASP A 439 -5.91 11.81 0.19
N VAL A 440 -5.74 11.83 1.49
CA VAL A 440 -5.96 10.65 2.34
C VAL A 440 -7.04 10.94 3.37
N ALA A 441 -7.88 9.93 3.63
CA ALA A 441 -8.89 9.97 4.67
C ALA A 441 -8.79 8.69 5.52
N HIS A 442 -8.97 8.83 6.83
CA HIS A 442 -9.04 7.67 7.72
C HIS A 442 -10.46 7.11 7.72
N GLU A 443 -10.64 5.82 7.46
CA GLU A 443 -11.94 5.16 7.60
C GLU A 443 -12.25 4.94 9.09
N THR A 444 -12.90 5.90 9.71
CA THR A 444 -13.58 5.64 10.99
C THR A 444 -14.68 4.62 10.75
N SER A 445 -14.65 3.50 11.49
CA SER A 445 -15.58 2.38 11.39
C SER A 445 -17.05 2.79 11.60
N SER A 446 -17.64 3.47 10.64
CA SER A 446 -19.08 3.60 10.52
C SER A 446 -19.56 2.64 9.44
N LYS A 447 -20.21 1.54 9.86
CA LYS A 447 -20.92 0.61 9.00
C LYS A 447 -21.92 1.38 8.11
N GLN A 448 -21.51 1.73 6.90
CA GLN A 448 -22.41 2.00 5.79
C GLN A 448 -21.95 1.18 4.60
N GLN A 449 -22.69 0.09 4.33
CA GLN A 449 -22.58 -0.66 3.08
C GLN A 449 -22.85 0.31 1.91
N PRO A 450 -21.97 0.39 0.91
CA PRO A 450 -22.30 1.09 -0.33
C PRO A 450 -23.37 0.28 -1.06
N ASN A 451 -24.48 0.91 -1.37
CA ASN A 451 -25.52 0.39 -2.25
C ASN A 451 -24.95 0.04 -3.62
N LEU A 452 -24.94 -1.23 -3.92
CA LEU A 452 -24.58 -1.81 -5.23
C LEU A 452 -25.76 -1.65 -6.21
N HIS A 453 -26.11 -0.44 -6.61
CA HIS A 453 -27.02 -0.20 -7.75
C HIS A 453 -26.72 1.14 -8.39
N SER A 454 -25.72 1.18 -9.29
CA SER A 454 -25.72 2.01 -10.52
C SER A 454 -24.52 1.68 -11.40
N TRP A 455 -24.59 0.55 -12.08
CA TRP A 455 -23.74 0.28 -13.25
C TRP A 455 -24.45 0.89 -14.44
N GLY A 456 -24.08 2.09 -14.83
CA GLY A 456 -24.57 2.76 -16.01
C GLY A 456 -23.51 3.71 -16.56
N HIS A 457 -22.89 3.29 -17.67
CA HIS A 457 -22.11 4.10 -18.60
C HIS A 457 -20.86 4.84 -18.10
N LEU A 458 -19.73 4.14 -18.13
CA LEU A 458 -18.42 4.78 -18.24
C LEU A 458 -18.28 5.41 -19.63
N ASN A 459 -18.53 6.71 -19.71
CA ASN A 459 -18.14 7.49 -20.88
C ASN A 459 -16.62 7.65 -20.87
N MET A 460 -15.95 7.06 -21.84
CA MET A 460 -14.55 7.34 -22.15
C MET A 460 -14.42 8.82 -22.53
N VAL A 461 -13.77 9.60 -21.70
CA VAL A 461 -13.42 10.99 -22.03
C VAL A 461 -12.18 10.97 -22.93
N HIS A 462 -12.40 11.03 -24.23
CA HIS A 462 -11.39 11.43 -25.20
C HIS A 462 -11.47 12.96 -25.40
N GLY A 463 -10.37 13.68 -25.14
CA GLY A 463 -10.15 15.01 -25.66
C GLY A 463 -9.65 16.05 -24.66
N PRO A 464 -8.74 16.91 -25.07
CA PRO A 464 -8.13 17.90 -24.22
C PRO A 464 -9.12 19.02 -23.87
N ARG A 465 -9.33 19.30 -22.59
CA ARG A 465 -10.06 20.48 -22.15
C ARG A 465 -9.23 21.74 -22.45
N LYS A 466 -9.70 22.52 -23.40
CA LYS A 466 -9.20 23.90 -23.63
C LYS A 466 -9.49 24.76 -22.38
N LYS A 467 -8.46 25.24 -21.74
CA LYS A 467 -8.57 26.34 -20.75
C LYS A 467 -9.13 27.58 -21.43
N GLN A 468 -10.27 28.05 -20.98
CA GLN A 468 -10.76 29.40 -21.33
C GLN A 468 -10.05 30.45 -20.46
N PRO A 469 -9.61 31.59 -21.00
CA PRO A 469 -9.05 32.65 -20.19
C PRO A 469 -10.16 33.38 -19.44
N ILE A 470 -9.92 33.63 -18.17
CA ILE A 470 -10.76 34.50 -17.32
C ILE A 470 -10.35 35.96 -17.64
N HIS A 471 -11.33 36.73 -18.03
CA HIS A 471 -11.26 38.19 -18.01
C HIS A 471 -11.57 38.73 -16.62
#